data_a54fadb0d0ce4266e2c1b62fd478f327
#
_entry.id   a54fadb0d0ce4266e2c1b62fd478f327
#
_cell.length_a   1.000
_cell.length_b   1.000
_cell.length_c   1.000
_cell.angle_alpha   90.00
_cell.angle_beta   90.00
_cell.angle_gamma   90.00
#
_symmetry.space_group_name_H-M   'P 1'
#
loop_
_entity.id
_entity.type
_entity.pdbx_description
1 polymer ?
#
loop_
_entity_poly.entity_id
_entity_poly.type
_entity_poly.pdbx_seq_one_letter_code
_entity_poly.pdbx_strand_id
1 'polypeptide(L)'
;MDYFQKALHTFNGGNWYGWKKVDSDGNKISNDQRMTYANIEVIKEGATIPSEADVNAKIQEIKDAETAKTNNKTSAQNKLKALGLTDAEIEAL
;
A
#
# COMPACT_ATOMS: atom_id res chain seq x y z
N MET A 1 -2.01 -3.71 -6.55
CA MET A 1 -1.78 -4.08 -5.13
C MET A 1 -2.49 -3.06 -4.26
N ASP A 2 -3.23 -3.51 -3.26
CA ASP A 2 -3.92 -2.60 -2.35
C ASP A 2 -2.95 -2.01 -1.30
N TYR A 3 -3.43 -1.06 -0.53
CA TYR A 3 -2.60 -0.40 0.49
C TYR A 3 -2.17 -1.34 1.61
N PHE A 4 -3.01 -2.30 1.95
CA PHE A 4 -2.70 -3.28 2.97
C PHE A 4 -1.49 -4.13 2.56
N GLN A 5 -1.50 -4.66 1.35
CA GLN A 5 -0.37 -5.43 0.83
C GLN A 5 0.87 -4.58 0.64
N LYS A 6 0.73 -3.34 0.16
CA LYS A 6 1.86 -2.39 0.05
C LYS A 6 2.52 -2.19 1.41
N ALA A 7 1.72 -2.00 2.46
CA ALA A 7 2.24 -1.84 3.81
C ALA A 7 2.98 -3.09 4.27
N LEU A 8 2.42 -4.27 4.07
CA LEU A 8 3.06 -5.53 4.45
C LEU A 8 4.41 -5.72 3.74
N HIS A 9 4.52 -5.34 2.48
CA HIS A 9 5.77 -5.44 1.73
C HIS A 9 6.89 -4.54 2.25
N THR A 10 6.58 -3.55 3.07
CA THR A 10 7.61 -2.67 3.67
C THR A 10 8.28 -3.29 4.91
N PHE A 11 7.69 -4.35 5.46
CA PHE A 11 8.25 -5.06 6.62
C PHE A 11 9.11 -6.25 6.19
N ASN A 12 10.04 -6.65 7.02
CA ASN A 12 10.86 -7.87 6.85
C ASN A 12 11.50 -8.05 5.46
N GLY A 13 11.67 -6.98 4.70
CA GLY A 13 12.29 -7.04 3.36
C GLY A 13 11.37 -7.50 2.24
N GLY A 14 10.07 -7.59 2.49
CA GLY A 14 9.10 -8.08 1.51
C GLY A 14 9.07 -9.61 1.38
N ASN A 15 8.07 -10.14 0.69
CA ASN A 15 7.89 -11.58 0.41
C ASN A 15 7.99 -12.49 1.65
N TRP A 16 7.56 -11.99 2.80
CA TRP A 16 7.67 -12.72 4.07
C TRP A 16 6.36 -13.35 4.53
N TYR A 17 5.25 -12.99 3.89
CA TYR A 17 3.91 -13.35 4.33
C TYR A 17 3.13 -14.07 3.23
N GLY A 18 2.14 -14.79 3.67
CA GLY A 18 1.09 -15.36 2.84
C GLY A 18 -0.24 -15.26 3.58
N TRP A 19 -1.24 -15.92 3.07
CA TRP A 19 -2.57 -15.92 3.65
C TRP A 19 -2.93 -17.32 4.13
N LYS A 20 -3.49 -17.43 5.33
CA LYS A 20 -4.01 -18.69 5.84
C LYS A 20 -5.13 -19.18 4.94
N LYS A 21 -5.10 -20.47 4.61
CA LYS A 21 -6.11 -21.09 3.73
C LYS A 21 -7.30 -21.63 4.50
N VAL A 22 -7.11 -21.91 5.78
CA VAL A 22 -8.13 -22.45 6.68
C VAL A 22 -8.16 -21.64 7.95
N ASP A 23 -9.34 -21.55 8.58
CA ASP A 23 -9.50 -20.90 9.88
C ASP A 23 -9.11 -21.87 11.03
N SER A 24 -9.28 -21.41 12.28
CA SER A 24 -8.96 -22.21 13.46
C SER A 24 -9.81 -23.47 13.61
N ASP A 25 -11.00 -23.50 12.98
CA ASP A 25 -11.90 -24.65 13.00
C ASP A 25 -11.64 -25.63 11.85
N GLY A 26 -10.67 -25.32 10.97
CA GLY A 26 -10.32 -26.13 9.82
C GLY A 26 -11.18 -25.86 8.58
N ASN A 27 -12.01 -24.84 8.61
CA ASN A 27 -12.85 -24.45 7.47
C ASN A 27 -12.07 -23.61 6.47
N LYS A 28 -12.29 -23.87 5.19
CA LYS A 28 -11.61 -23.11 4.13
C LYS A 28 -12.05 -21.64 4.13
N ILE A 29 -11.08 -20.74 4.15
CA ILE A 29 -11.32 -19.30 4.08
C ILE A 29 -11.49 -18.92 2.60
N SER A 30 -12.55 -18.15 2.27
CA SER A 30 -12.78 -17.68 0.90
C SER A 30 -11.71 -16.66 0.47
N ASN A 31 -11.43 -16.60 -0.84
CA ASN A 31 -10.36 -15.75 -1.38
C ASN A 31 -10.52 -14.26 -1.03
N ASP A 32 -11.75 -13.77 -0.97
CA ASP A 32 -12.07 -12.39 -0.65
C ASP A 32 -11.91 -12.08 0.84
N GLN A 33 -11.87 -13.08 1.70
CA GLN A 33 -11.71 -12.94 3.15
C GLN A 33 -10.30 -13.22 3.65
N ARG A 34 -9.42 -13.79 2.81
CA ARG A 34 -8.04 -14.13 3.22
C ARG A 34 -7.16 -12.92 3.48
N MET A 35 -7.35 -11.85 2.75
CA MET A 35 -6.48 -10.66 2.77
C MET A 35 -6.81 -9.73 3.94
N THR A 36 -6.75 -10.26 5.16
CA THR A 36 -6.97 -9.51 6.39
C THR A 36 -5.81 -9.76 7.34
N TYR A 37 -5.63 -8.86 8.32
CA TYR A 37 -4.54 -8.97 9.30
C TYR A 37 -4.59 -10.32 10.05
N ALA A 38 -5.79 -10.78 10.43
CA ALA A 38 -5.94 -12.03 11.18
C ALA A 38 -5.49 -13.27 10.41
N ASN A 39 -5.43 -13.20 9.09
CA ASN A 39 -5.08 -14.32 8.22
C ASN A 39 -3.64 -14.26 7.70
N ILE A 40 -2.83 -13.35 8.20
CA ILE A 40 -1.41 -13.28 7.83
C ILE A 40 -0.67 -14.50 8.35
N GLU A 41 0.07 -15.16 7.46
CA GLU A 41 0.90 -16.30 7.79
C GLU A 41 2.36 -15.98 7.40
N VAL A 42 3.30 -16.18 8.33
CA VAL A 42 4.72 -15.98 8.05
C VAL A 42 5.25 -17.16 7.24
N ILE A 43 5.82 -16.87 6.08
CA ILE A 43 6.41 -17.88 5.18
C ILE A 43 7.92 -17.77 5.05
N LYS A 44 8.51 -16.67 5.57
CA LYS A 44 9.95 -16.43 5.55
C LYS A 44 10.53 -16.67 6.94
N GLU A 45 11.58 -17.47 7.03
CA GLU A 45 12.27 -17.73 8.29
C GLU A 45 12.82 -16.44 8.90
N GLY A 46 12.60 -16.25 10.19
CA GLY A 46 13.07 -15.06 10.91
C GLY A 46 12.18 -13.84 10.79
N ALA A 47 11.14 -13.88 9.96
CA ALA A 47 10.20 -12.76 9.84
C ALA A 47 9.23 -12.75 11.04
N THR A 48 8.86 -11.56 11.46
CA THR A 48 7.90 -11.33 12.55
C THR A 48 6.69 -10.57 12.03
N ILE A 49 5.48 -10.99 12.39
CA ILE A 49 4.25 -10.27 12.02
C ILE A 49 4.25 -8.92 12.75
N PRO A 50 4.20 -7.78 12.02
CA PRO A 50 4.09 -6.48 12.68
C PRO A 50 2.73 -6.35 13.38
N SER A 51 2.64 -5.45 14.37
CA SER A 51 1.35 -5.20 15.03
C SER A 51 0.35 -4.60 14.05
N GLU A 52 -0.94 -4.81 14.32
CA GLU A 52 -2.00 -4.21 13.48
C GLU A 52 -1.91 -2.68 13.47
N ALA A 53 -1.56 -2.08 14.61
CA ALA A 53 -1.35 -0.63 14.70
C ALA A 53 -0.21 -0.16 13.79
N ASP A 54 0.90 -0.90 13.74
CA ASP A 54 2.03 -0.59 12.87
C ASP A 54 1.66 -0.72 11.39
N VAL A 55 0.90 -1.76 11.03
CA VAL A 55 0.41 -1.94 9.66
C VAL A 55 -0.51 -0.79 9.25
N ASN A 56 -1.44 -0.40 10.11
CA ASN A 56 -2.36 0.71 9.85
C ASN A 56 -1.62 2.05 9.73
N ALA A 57 -0.62 2.28 10.56
CA ALA A 57 0.23 3.47 10.48
C ALA A 57 0.98 3.52 9.15
N LYS A 58 1.50 2.39 8.69
CA LYS A 58 2.19 2.30 7.40
C LYS A 58 1.24 2.53 6.23
N ILE A 59 0.02 2.01 6.29
CA ILE A 59 -1.02 2.26 5.29
C ILE A 59 -1.29 3.77 5.17
N GLN A 60 -1.44 4.45 6.30
CA GLN A 60 -1.69 5.90 6.31
C GLN A 60 -0.49 6.67 5.75
N GLU A 61 0.73 6.27 6.11
CA GLU A 61 1.96 6.87 5.59
C GLU A 61 2.04 6.77 4.05
N ILE A 62 1.69 5.60 3.50
CA ILE A 62 1.68 5.37 2.04
C ILE A 62 0.63 6.26 1.37
N LYS A 63 -0.57 6.34 1.92
CA LYS A 63 -1.65 7.20 1.41
C LYS A 63 -1.25 8.67 1.43
N ASP A 64 -0.64 9.13 2.51
CA ASP A 64 -0.19 10.51 2.67
C ASP A 64 0.91 10.84 1.66
N ALA A 65 1.83 9.93 1.41
CA ALA A 65 2.89 10.11 0.41
C ALA A 65 2.32 10.21 -1.01
N GLU A 66 1.32 9.41 -1.35
CA GLU A 66 0.64 9.47 -2.65
C GLU A 66 -0.14 10.77 -2.81
N THR A 67 -0.83 11.22 -1.76
CA THR A 67 -1.56 12.49 -1.76
C THR A 67 -0.60 13.67 -1.94
N ALA A 68 0.51 13.69 -1.22
CA ALA A 68 1.54 14.73 -1.35
C ALA A 68 2.10 14.78 -2.77
N LYS A 69 2.38 13.62 -3.38
CA LYS A 69 2.86 13.53 -4.76
C LYS A 69 1.86 14.11 -5.75
N THR A 70 0.57 13.79 -5.61
CA THR A 70 -0.50 14.32 -6.45
C THR A 70 -0.62 15.83 -6.28
N ASN A 71 -0.61 16.33 -5.04
CA ASN A 71 -0.70 17.77 -4.75
C ASN A 71 0.48 18.54 -5.34
N ASN A 72 1.69 18.00 -5.23
CA ASN A 72 2.89 18.62 -5.80
C ASN A 72 2.83 18.69 -7.32
N LYS A 73 2.32 17.65 -7.98
CA LYS A 73 2.13 17.62 -9.43
C LYS A 73 1.12 18.68 -9.86
N THR A 74 -0.02 18.79 -9.19
CA THR A 74 -1.04 19.80 -9.46
C THR A 74 -0.50 21.21 -9.28
N SER A 75 0.25 21.46 -8.22
CA SER A 75 0.88 22.75 -7.95
C SER A 75 1.87 23.12 -9.06
N ALA A 76 2.71 22.17 -9.51
CA ALA A 76 3.65 22.40 -10.61
C ALA A 76 2.92 22.72 -11.91
N GLN A 77 1.85 22.01 -12.24
CA GLN A 77 1.03 22.29 -13.42
C GLN A 77 0.41 23.67 -13.39
N ASN A 78 -0.11 24.09 -12.23
CA ASN A 78 -0.69 25.42 -12.07
C ASN A 78 0.36 26.53 -12.27
N LYS A 79 1.57 26.34 -11.79
CA LYS A 79 2.68 27.29 -12.00
C LYS A 79 3.07 27.38 -13.47
N LEU A 80 3.10 26.27 -14.19
CA LEU A 80 3.39 26.25 -15.62
C LEU A 80 2.31 26.96 -16.43
N LYS A 81 1.03 26.79 -16.07
CA LYS A 81 -0.07 27.54 -16.69
C LYS A 81 0.06 29.04 -16.49
N ALA A 82 0.49 29.48 -15.32
CA ALA A 82 0.72 30.90 -15.02
C ALA A 82 1.84 31.48 -15.89
N LEU A 83 2.74 30.66 -16.41
CA LEU A 83 3.79 31.07 -17.35
C LEU A 83 3.32 31.11 -18.81
N GLY A 84 2.04 30.77 -19.08
CA GLY A 84 1.45 30.84 -20.42
C GLY A 84 1.44 29.53 -21.18
N LEU A 85 1.80 28.39 -20.53
CA LEU A 85 1.74 27.08 -21.17
C LEU A 85 0.31 26.56 -21.22
N THR A 86 -0.06 25.90 -22.31
CA THR A 86 -1.34 25.21 -22.44
C THR A 86 -1.30 23.86 -21.72
N ASP A 87 -2.47 23.28 -21.44
CA ASP A 87 -2.55 21.96 -20.82
C ASP A 87 -1.85 20.89 -21.65
N ALA A 88 -2.00 20.94 -22.97
CA ALA A 88 -1.35 20.00 -23.86
C ALA A 88 0.19 20.11 -23.81
N GLU A 89 0.72 21.34 -23.72
CA GLU A 89 2.15 21.59 -23.59
C GLU A 89 2.68 21.08 -22.23
N ILE A 90 1.93 21.28 -21.17
CA ILE A 90 2.28 20.78 -19.82
C ILE A 90 2.32 19.25 -19.80
N GLU A 91 1.34 18.59 -20.42
CA GLU A 91 1.29 17.12 -20.50
C GLU A 91 2.44 16.54 -21.31
N ALA A 92 3.00 17.29 -22.24
CA ALA A 92 4.12 16.86 -23.08
C ALA A 92 5.49 16.94 -22.37
N LEU A 93 5.57 17.55 -21.21
CA LEU A 93 6.83 17.72 -20.46
C LEU A 93 7.30 16.43 -19.77
#